data_d7cb3c225d6840731afca6816f05d6d3
#
_entry.id   d7cb3c225d6840731afca6816f05d6d3
#
_cell.length_a   1.000
_cell.length_b   1.000
_cell.length_c   1.000
_cell.angle_alpha   90.00
_cell.angle_beta   90.00
_cell.angle_gamma   90.00
#
_symmetry.space_group_name_H-M   'P 1'
#
loop_
_entity.id
_entity.type
_entity.pdbx_description
1 polymer ?
#
loop_
_entity_poly.entity_id
_entity_poly.type
_entity_poly.pdbx_seq_one_letter_code
_entity_poly.pdbx_strand_id
1 'polypeptide(L)'
;MDGNFGTQGDIQLTRNQDNIKIEFNASMDSGVELLIKNGGNREQIIMCHNFFPERYTGLDFDLFQEYNRYWKELNLHTAAFVSSNNENTIGPWQVFCGLPTVEIMRGLPIDLQARLMLAAGNVDDILIGNYPATDEELE
;
A
#
# COMPACT_ATOMS: atom_id res chain seq x y z
N MET A 1 0.76 10.38 4.48
CA MET A 1 1.84 11.39 4.42
C MET A 1 3.09 10.65 3.99
N ASP A 2 3.67 10.98 2.84
CA ASP A 2 4.89 10.33 2.38
C ASP A 2 6.04 10.73 3.29
N GLY A 3 6.46 9.80 4.15
CA GLY A 3 7.58 10.01 5.06
C GLY A 3 8.88 10.24 4.29
N ASN A 4 9.57 11.31 4.59
CA ASN A 4 10.84 11.65 3.99
C ASN A 4 12.00 11.02 4.78
N PHE A 5 12.35 9.78 4.48
CA PHE A 5 13.65 9.16 4.79
C PHE A 5 14.16 9.23 6.24
N GLY A 6 13.29 8.97 7.23
CA GLY A 6 13.71 8.78 8.62
C GLY A 6 14.22 10.04 9.31
N THR A 7 13.70 11.21 8.97
CA THR A 7 14.06 12.47 9.62
C THR A 7 13.57 12.52 11.07
N GLN A 8 14.13 13.43 11.86
CA GLN A 8 13.68 13.66 13.24
C GLN A 8 12.21 14.09 13.32
N GLY A 9 11.69 14.75 12.26
CA GLY A 9 10.28 15.07 12.12
C GLY A 9 9.41 13.83 11.96
N ASP A 10 9.85 12.85 11.17
CA ASP A 10 9.12 11.58 10.99
C ASP A 10 9.07 10.77 12.29
N ILE A 11 10.15 10.78 13.09
CA ILE A 11 10.15 10.14 14.40
C ILE A 11 9.07 10.76 15.31
N GLN A 12 8.94 12.09 15.32
CA GLN A 12 7.92 12.77 16.11
C GLN A 12 6.51 12.48 15.60
N LEU A 13 6.31 12.42 14.27
CA LEU A 13 5.03 12.07 13.68
C LEU A 13 4.56 10.68 14.11
N THR A 14 5.46 9.69 14.15
CA THR A 14 5.13 8.34 14.62
C THR A 14 4.91 8.24 16.13
N ARG A 15 5.07 9.34 16.87
CA ARG A 15 4.84 9.44 18.31
C ARG A 15 3.74 10.43 18.66
N ASN A 16 2.84 10.73 17.70
CA ASN A 16 1.73 11.64 17.93
C ASN A 16 0.80 11.12 19.03
N GLN A 17 0.20 12.04 19.77
CA GLN A 17 -0.68 11.74 20.92
C GLN A 17 -2.08 11.29 20.48
N ASP A 18 -2.47 11.57 19.25
CA ASP A 18 -3.79 11.27 18.69
C ASP A 18 -3.91 9.84 18.17
N ASN A 19 -2.84 9.05 18.30
CA ASN A 19 -2.73 7.66 17.81
C ASN A 19 -3.02 7.53 16.30
N ILE A 20 -2.66 8.57 15.53
CA ILE A 20 -2.80 8.58 14.07
C ILE A 20 -1.70 7.72 13.48
N LYS A 21 -2.08 6.81 12.59
CA LYS A 21 -1.11 6.00 11.85
C LYS A 21 -0.43 6.84 10.77
N ILE A 22 0.87 6.67 10.62
CA ILE A 22 1.68 7.34 9.60
C ILE A 22 2.07 6.32 8.54
N GLU A 23 1.73 6.66 7.32
CA GLU A 23 1.97 5.80 6.17
C GLU A 23 3.32 6.12 5.52
N PHE A 24 4.10 5.07 5.25
CA PHE A 24 5.36 5.12 4.53
C PHE A 24 5.29 4.23 3.29
N ASN A 25 6.03 4.61 2.25
CA ASN A 25 6.07 3.88 1.01
C ASN A 25 6.73 2.50 1.19
N ALA A 26 5.96 1.44 0.93
CA ALA A 26 6.43 0.05 1.01
C ALA A 26 7.12 -0.44 -0.28
N SER A 27 6.97 0.28 -1.39
CA SER A 27 7.49 -0.13 -2.70
C SER A 27 8.97 0.24 -2.92
N MET A 28 9.62 0.79 -1.90
CA MET A 28 11.01 1.21 -1.94
C MET A 28 11.57 1.29 -0.51
N ASP A 29 12.89 1.40 -0.39
CA ASP A 29 13.52 1.72 0.90
C ASP A 29 13.16 3.16 1.30
N SER A 30 12.29 3.28 2.31
CA SER A 30 11.82 4.54 2.87
C SER A 30 12.55 4.94 4.17
N GLY A 31 13.64 4.25 4.52
CA GLY A 31 14.43 4.52 5.73
C GLY A 31 13.70 4.19 7.05
N VAL A 32 12.60 3.43 6.99
CA VAL A 32 11.76 3.13 8.17
C VAL A 32 12.51 2.31 9.22
N GLU A 33 13.39 1.40 8.82
CA GLU A 33 14.21 0.65 9.77
C GLU A 33 15.10 1.59 10.61
N LEU A 34 15.72 2.57 9.97
CA LEU A 34 16.52 3.58 10.66
C LEU A 34 15.66 4.48 11.55
N LEU A 35 14.46 4.84 11.09
CA LEU A 35 13.48 5.60 11.86
C LEU A 35 13.12 4.87 13.16
N ILE A 36 12.83 3.57 13.09
CA ILE A 36 12.51 2.74 14.26
C ILE A 36 13.71 2.64 15.19
N LYS A 37 14.92 2.40 14.67
CA LYS A 37 16.17 2.36 15.46
C LYS A 37 16.43 3.66 16.21
N ASN A 38 16.04 4.80 15.63
CA ASN A 38 16.18 6.14 16.22
C ASN A 38 15.00 6.52 17.14
N GLY A 39 14.08 5.58 17.39
CA GLY A 39 13.02 5.75 18.37
C GLY A 39 11.65 6.08 17.79
N GLY A 40 11.42 5.88 16.49
CA GLY A 40 10.09 5.91 15.91
C GLY A 40 9.17 4.86 16.53
N ASN A 41 7.89 5.18 16.66
CA ASN A 41 6.89 4.26 17.21
C ASN A 41 6.37 3.32 16.11
N ARG A 42 6.84 2.08 16.11
CA ARG A 42 6.46 1.04 15.15
C ARG A 42 4.95 0.83 15.06
N GLU A 43 4.23 0.90 16.18
CA GLU A 43 2.80 0.67 16.22
C GLU A 43 1.98 1.75 15.49
N GLN A 44 2.58 2.91 15.24
CA GLN A 44 1.96 3.99 14.47
C GLN A 44 2.45 4.05 13.01
N ILE A 45 3.13 3.01 12.53
CA ILE A 45 3.64 2.93 11.16
C ILE A 45 2.80 1.94 10.34
N ILE A 46 2.42 2.36 9.14
CA ILE A 46 1.86 1.50 8.09
C ILE A 46 2.79 1.58 6.88
N MET A 47 3.18 0.42 6.36
CA MET A 47 3.91 0.30 5.10
C MET A 47 2.89 0.10 3.98
N CYS A 48 2.61 1.13 3.21
CA CYS A 48 1.65 1.08 2.12
C CYS A 48 2.39 1.10 0.77
N HIS A 49 2.10 0.12 -0.06
CA HIS A 49 2.60 0.12 -1.42
C HIS A 49 1.92 1.22 -2.24
N ASN A 50 2.65 1.77 -3.20
CA ASN A 50 2.05 2.68 -4.17
C ASN A 50 1.03 1.95 -5.05
N PHE A 51 0.07 2.69 -5.60
CA PHE A 51 -0.66 2.31 -6.80
C PHE A 51 0.10 2.80 -8.04
N PHE A 52 -0.14 2.14 -9.18
CA PHE A 52 0.56 2.43 -10.42
C PHE A 52 -0.46 2.70 -11.55
N PRO A 53 -0.59 3.97 -12.02
CA PRO A 53 -1.63 4.35 -12.97
C PRO A 53 -1.36 3.91 -14.41
N GLU A 54 -0.10 3.68 -14.76
CA GLU A 54 0.28 3.32 -16.12
C GLU A 54 0.48 1.79 -16.27
N ARG A 55 0.13 1.25 -17.43
CA ARG A 55 0.38 -0.16 -17.74
C ARG A 55 1.86 -0.48 -17.71
N TYR A 56 2.18 -1.66 -17.21
CA TYR A 56 3.55 -2.20 -17.12
C TYR A 56 4.45 -1.44 -16.13
N THR A 57 3.89 -0.64 -15.24
CA THR A 57 4.62 0.05 -14.20
C THR A 57 4.35 -0.47 -12.78
N GLY A 58 3.33 -1.31 -12.63
CA GLY A 58 3.02 -1.95 -11.36
C GLY A 58 4.14 -2.89 -10.89
N LEU A 59 4.14 -3.20 -9.61
CA LEU A 59 5.13 -4.12 -9.07
C LEU A 59 5.00 -5.52 -9.70
N ASP A 60 6.14 -6.16 -9.93
CA ASP A 60 6.19 -7.60 -10.13
C ASP A 60 5.70 -8.32 -8.88
N PHE A 61 5.01 -9.45 -9.04
CA PHE A 61 4.38 -10.16 -7.93
C PHE A 61 5.40 -10.73 -6.93
N ASP A 62 6.51 -11.26 -7.43
CA ASP A 62 7.55 -11.82 -6.57
C ASP A 62 8.26 -10.72 -5.78
N LEU A 63 8.54 -9.59 -6.43
CA LEU A 63 9.11 -8.40 -5.76
C LEU A 63 8.15 -7.84 -4.70
N PHE A 64 6.85 -7.79 -4.99
CA PHE A 64 5.83 -7.39 -4.02
C PHE A 64 5.83 -8.29 -2.79
N GLN A 65 5.92 -9.62 -2.98
CA GLN A 65 5.99 -10.57 -1.87
C GLN A 65 7.30 -10.43 -1.07
N GLU A 66 8.41 -10.14 -1.74
CA GLU A 66 9.71 -9.93 -1.09
C GLU A 66 9.66 -8.71 -0.16
N TYR A 67 9.15 -7.57 -0.65
CA TYR A 67 8.95 -6.38 0.18
C TYR A 67 8.05 -6.64 1.38
N ASN A 68 6.90 -7.29 1.17
CA ASN A 68 5.99 -7.58 2.27
C ASN A 68 6.60 -8.50 3.33
N ARG A 69 7.36 -9.52 2.93
CA ARG A 69 8.09 -10.37 3.88
C ARG A 69 9.07 -9.55 4.73
N TYR A 70 9.83 -8.68 4.10
CA TYR A 70 10.76 -7.79 4.79
C TYR A 70 10.05 -6.90 5.82
N TRP A 71 8.94 -6.25 5.44
CA TRP A 71 8.17 -5.42 6.36
C TRP A 71 7.56 -6.23 7.50
N LYS A 72 7.11 -7.44 7.24
CA LYS A 72 6.59 -8.35 8.27
C LYS A 72 7.68 -8.84 9.24
N GLU A 73 8.89 -9.07 8.79
CA GLU A 73 10.03 -9.39 9.66
C GLU A 73 10.33 -8.24 10.64
N LEU A 74 10.05 -7.01 10.24
CA LEU A 74 10.14 -5.84 11.10
C LEU A 74 8.88 -5.64 11.99
N ASN A 75 7.90 -6.54 11.92
CA ASN A 75 6.59 -6.46 12.58
C ASN A 75 5.85 -5.15 12.23
N LEU A 76 5.83 -4.78 10.97
CA LEU A 76 5.10 -3.62 10.46
C LEU A 76 3.78 -4.03 9.82
N HIS A 77 2.80 -3.14 9.94
CA HIS A 77 1.51 -3.25 9.27
C HIS A 77 1.68 -2.90 7.78
N THR A 78 1.08 -3.68 6.90
CA THR A 78 1.24 -3.54 5.45
C THR A 78 -0.09 -3.30 4.75
N ALA A 79 -0.07 -2.47 3.71
CA ALA A 79 -1.24 -2.16 2.90
C ALA A 79 -0.86 -2.14 1.40
N ALA A 80 -1.84 -2.43 0.54
CA ALA A 80 -1.67 -2.39 -0.91
C ALA A 80 -2.99 -2.08 -1.62
N PHE A 81 -2.92 -1.65 -2.88
CA PHE A 81 -4.07 -1.23 -3.66
C PHE A 81 -4.54 -2.31 -4.64
N VAL A 82 -5.86 -2.48 -4.69
CA VAL A 82 -6.61 -3.07 -5.78
C VAL A 82 -7.34 -1.97 -6.54
N SER A 83 -7.90 -2.29 -7.70
CA SER A 83 -8.56 -1.32 -8.55
C SER A 83 -9.93 -1.80 -8.99
N SER A 84 -10.94 -0.96 -8.83
CA SER A 84 -12.26 -1.17 -9.44
C SER A 84 -12.17 -1.05 -10.96
N ASN A 85 -12.93 -1.88 -11.66
CA ASN A 85 -13.10 -1.84 -13.11
C ASN A 85 -14.34 -1.02 -13.55
N ASN A 86 -15.01 -0.33 -12.64
CA ASN A 86 -16.11 0.55 -12.96
C ASN A 86 -15.64 1.69 -13.89
N GLU A 87 -16.27 1.82 -15.06
CA GLU A 87 -15.90 2.80 -16.07
C GLU A 87 -16.07 4.27 -15.63
N ASN A 88 -16.88 4.51 -14.59
CA ASN A 88 -17.16 5.84 -14.05
C ASN A 88 -16.25 6.21 -12.87
N THR A 89 -15.17 5.49 -12.66
CA THR A 89 -14.27 5.81 -11.56
C THR A 89 -13.48 7.09 -11.77
N ILE A 90 -13.21 7.76 -10.66
CA ILE A 90 -12.25 8.85 -10.53
C ILE A 90 -11.16 8.45 -9.54
N GLY A 91 -10.07 9.16 -9.51
CA GLY A 91 -8.98 8.86 -8.59
C GLY A 91 -8.02 10.03 -8.45
N PRO A 92 -7.01 9.89 -7.59
CA PRO A 92 -5.97 10.90 -7.40
C PRO A 92 -5.04 11.04 -8.62
N TRP A 93 -5.18 10.14 -9.59
CA TRP A 93 -4.41 10.06 -10.83
C TRP A 93 -5.31 9.62 -11.99
N GLN A 94 -4.73 9.43 -13.18
CA GLN A 94 -5.47 8.87 -14.32
C GLN A 94 -5.89 7.43 -14.00
N VAL A 95 -7.17 7.11 -14.22
CA VAL A 95 -7.78 5.83 -13.83
C VAL A 95 -8.03 4.86 -14.98
N PHE A 96 -7.78 5.25 -16.24
CA PHE A 96 -8.12 4.45 -17.44
C PHE A 96 -7.50 3.05 -17.46
N CYS A 97 -6.36 2.89 -16.80
CA CYS A 97 -5.68 1.60 -16.69
C CYS A 97 -5.81 0.99 -15.31
N GLY A 98 -6.68 1.55 -14.45
CA GLY A 98 -6.79 1.18 -13.04
C GLY A 98 -5.60 1.67 -12.21
N LEU A 99 -5.70 1.48 -10.91
CA LEU A 99 -4.69 1.91 -9.91
C LEU A 99 -4.26 0.74 -8.99
N PRO A 100 -3.91 -0.44 -9.52
CA PRO A 100 -3.43 -1.54 -8.68
C PRO A 100 -1.99 -1.34 -8.25
N THR A 101 -1.59 -1.98 -7.15
CA THR A 101 -0.18 -2.09 -6.74
C THR A 101 0.59 -3.06 -7.63
N VAL A 102 0.01 -4.23 -7.91
CA VAL A 102 0.70 -5.33 -8.60
C VAL A 102 0.25 -5.43 -10.05
N GLU A 103 1.20 -5.49 -10.98
CA GLU A 103 0.89 -5.42 -12.41
C GLU A 103 0.00 -6.55 -12.91
N ILE A 104 0.23 -7.80 -12.48
CA ILE A 104 -0.59 -8.94 -12.94
C ILE A 104 -2.06 -8.85 -12.50
N MET A 105 -2.37 -7.98 -11.53
CA MET A 105 -3.74 -7.77 -11.05
C MET A 105 -4.49 -6.73 -11.88
N ARG A 106 -3.80 -6.00 -12.74
CA ARG A 106 -4.39 -4.94 -13.56
C ARG A 106 -5.48 -5.48 -14.47
N GLY A 107 -6.68 -4.90 -14.34
CA GLY A 107 -7.85 -5.27 -15.14
C GLY A 107 -8.53 -6.60 -14.74
N LEU A 108 -8.02 -7.30 -13.73
CA LEU A 108 -8.75 -8.43 -13.15
C LEU A 108 -9.97 -7.93 -12.36
N PRO A 109 -11.03 -8.74 -12.20
CA PRO A 109 -12.11 -8.45 -11.29
C PRO A 109 -11.57 -8.16 -9.87
N ILE A 110 -12.16 -7.19 -9.16
CA ILE A 110 -11.63 -6.71 -7.89
C ILE A 110 -11.60 -7.80 -6.81
N ASP A 111 -12.58 -8.70 -6.80
CA ASP A 111 -12.63 -9.86 -5.90
C ASP A 111 -11.43 -10.80 -6.13
N LEU A 112 -11.05 -11.00 -7.38
CA LEU A 112 -9.89 -11.81 -7.72
C LEU A 112 -8.58 -11.13 -7.32
N GLN A 113 -8.46 -9.81 -7.52
CA GLN A 113 -7.32 -9.02 -7.04
C GLN A 113 -7.18 -9.15 -5.52
N ALA A 114 -8.27 -8.97 -4.77
CA ALA A 114 -8.27 -9.10 -3.31
C ALA A 114 -7.90 -10.51 -2.85
N ARG A 115 -8.44 -11.55 -3.48
CA ARG A 115 -8.08 -12.94 -3.17
C ARG A 115 -6.61 -13.26 -3.44
N LEU A 116 -6.04 -12.73 -4.52
CA LEU A 116 -4.62 -12.90 -4.82
C LEU A 116 -3.74 -12.22 -3.76
N MET A 117 -4.11 -11.01 -3.31
CA MET A 117 -3.41 -10.33 -2.22
C MET A 117 -3.49 -11.10 -0.91
N LEU A 118 -4.67 -11.59 -0.54
CA LEU A 118 -4.85 -12.42 0.66
C LEU A 118 -4.06 -13.73 0.58
N ALA A 119 -4.04 -14.36 -0.59
CA ALA A 119 -3.27 -15.57 -0.82
C ALA A 119 -1.75 -15.35 -0.76
N ALA A 120 -1.27 -14.16 -1.09
CA ALA A 120 0.13 -13.78 -0.89
C ALA A 120 0.53 -13.75 0.60
N GLY A 121 -0.44 -13.58 1.53
CA GLY A 121 -0.30 -13.88 2.94
C GLY A 121 0.43 -12.84 3.79
N ASN A 122 0.80 -11.69 3.23
CA ASN A 122 1.61 -10.68 3.92
C ASN A 122 1.06 -9.25 3.76
N VAL A 123 -0.25 -9.11 3.54
CA VAL A 123 -0.95 -7.82 3.44
C VAL A 123 -2.04 -7.77 4.51
N ASP A 124 -2.05 -6.73 5.32
CA ASP A 124 -3.05 -6.53 6.38
C ASP A 124 -4.26 -5.75 5.87
N ASP A 125 -4.04 -4.70 5.09
CA ASP A 125 -5.10 -3.86 4.54
C ASP A 125 -5.09 -3.87 3.00
N ILE A 126 -6.27 -4.01 2.42
CA ILE A 126 -6.50 -3.88 0.98
C ILE A 126 -7.30 -2.59 0.74
N LEU A 127 -6.74 -1.70 -0.07
CA LEU A 127 -7.31 -0.40 -0.40
C LEU A 127 -7.79 -0.39 -1.84
N ILE A 128 -8.89 0.31 -2.13
CA ILE A 128 -9.35 0.52 -3.50
C ILE A 128 -8.78 1.86 -3.99
N GLY A 129 -7.96 1.82 -5.03
CA GLY A 129 -7.22 2.98 -5.51
C GLY A 129 -8.06 4.01 -6.26
N ASN A 130 -9.22 3.63 -6.79
CA ASN A 130 -10.14 4.47 -7.55
C ASN A 130 -11.58 4.37 -7.02
N TYR A 131 -12.39 5.41 -7.23
CA TYR A 131 -13.73 5.54 -6.64
C TYR A 131 -14.75 6.05 -7.68
N PRO A 132 -16.03 5.63 -7.63
CA PRO A 132 -16.58 4.61 -6.74
C PRO A 132 -16.36 3.18 -7.27
N ALA A 133 -16.19 2.22 -6.36
CA ALA A 133 -16.44 0.83 -6.68
C ALA A 133 -17.96 0.60 -6.78
N THR A 134 -18.39 -0.42 -7.51
CA THR A 134 -19.82 -0.80 -7.58
C THR A 134 -20.24 -1.54 -6.33
N ASP A 135 -21.56 -1.61 -6.06
CA ASP A 135 -22.09 -2.37 -4.94
C ASP A 135 -21.69 -3.87 -5.05
N GLU A 136 -21.68 -4.41 -6.28
CA GLU A 136 -21.25 -5.79 -6.56
C GLU A 136 -19.77 -6.04 -6.28
N GLU A 137 -18.92 -5.00 -6.45
CA GLU A 137 -17.49 -5.07 -6.12
C GLU A 137 -17.19 -4.96 -4.62
N LEU A 138 -18.17 -4.49 -3.83
CA LEU A 138 -18.05 -4.34 -2.37
C LEU A 138 -18.64 -5.51 -1.58
N GLU A 139 -19.41 -6.42 -2.23
CA GLU A 139 -19.97 -7.63 -1.65
C GLU A 139 -18.99 -8.81 -1.68
#